data_0cd2b6500fa7ce3432bf724799430540
#
_entry.id   0cd2b6500fa7ce3432bf724799430540
#
_cell.length_a   1.000
_cell.length_b   1.000
_cell.length_c   1.000
_cell.angle_alpha   90.00
_cell.angle_beta   90.00
_cell.angle_gamma   90.00
#
_symmetry.space_group_name_H-M   'P 1'
#
loop_
_entity.id
_entity.type
_entity.pdbx_description
1 polymer ?
#
loop_
_entity_poly.entity_id
_entity_poly.type
_entity_poly.pdbx_seq_one_letter_code
_entity_poly.pdbx_strand_id
1 'polypeptide(L)'
;MGIMQEEVMHALIDKALQVPVDTIQFSFQGGEPTCAGIAFFEAFIAYVNKKNVMKKNIQYSMQTNGTLLDEKWIRLLKDNDFLVGVSVDGFRKNHDWFRKDTQGKGTHKMILYTLRLLKNAGIAYNILTVLTKQLSKKPEELYRFYTELGYPYVQIIPCLPSLKGNEPSDAFALEPEEFALFYQRFFDLWYTDFMHGKYMSVLLFDNLMQMYCGKLPQQCGMMGRCSMQMVLEANGDVYPCDFFVLDEYRCGNVCTDAIEDMIQSEVAKKFLHEEKRMCSLCKTCRFVHMCHGNCKRMNVCYFNDTYCGYKAFLESIEERMFVIAKRIRISG
;
A
#
# COMPACT_ATOMS: atom_id res chain seq x y z
N MET A 1 -11.76 16.99 7.43
CA MET A 1 -12.01 16.88 6.00
C MET A 1 -13.40 16.32 5.80
N GLY A 2 -14.10 16.68 4.73
CA GLY A 2 -15.47 16.23 4.43
C GLY A 2 -15.49 15.13 3.36
N ILE A 3 -16.69 14.81 2.89
CA ILE A 3 -16.91 13.97 1.71
C ILE A 3 -16.71 14.84 0.47
N MET A 4 -16.06 14.29 -0.57
CA MET A 4 -15.87 14.97 -1.85
C MET A 4 -17.21 15.38 -2.46
N GLN A 5 -17.34 16.63 -2.85
CA GLN A 5 -18.55 17.17 -3.48
C GLN A 5 -18.59 16.80 -4.97
N GLU A 6 -19.78 16.85 -5.55
CA GLU A 6 -20.02 16.42 -6.92
C GLU A 6 -19.20 17.25 -7.94
N GLU A 7 -19.01 18.55 -7.70
CA GLU A 7 -18.23 19.42 -8.56
C GLU A 7 -16.77 19.01 -8.62
N VAL A 8 -16.18 18.63 -7.47
CA VAL A 8 -14.79 18.16 -7.39
C VAL A 8 -14.65 16.79 -8.08
N MET A 9 -15.61 15.89 -7.85
CA MET A 9 -15.67 14.58 -8.50
C MET A 9 -15.72 14.71 -10.02
N HIS A 10 -16.59 15.59 -10.54
CA HIS A 10 -16.74 15.86 -11.97
C HIS A 10 -15.46 16.43 -12.57
N ALA A 11 -14.85 17.44 -11.91
CA ALA A 11 -13.61 18.06 -12.36
C ALA A 11 -12.46 17.03 -12.43
N LEU A 12 -12.34 16.17 -11.42
CA LEU A 12 -11.38 15.07 -11.42
C LEU A 12 -11.57 14.15 -12.62
N ILE A 13 -12.78 13.64 -12.80
CA ILE A 13 -13.07 12.64 -13.85
C ILE A 13 -12.88 13.24 -15.24
N ASP A 14 -13.41 14.45 -15.48
CA ASP A 14 -13.29 15.14 -16.78
C ASP A 14 -11.82 15.36 -17.16
N LYS A 15 -10.98 15.79 -16.19
CA LYS A 15 -9.54 16.00 -16.43
C LYS A 15 -8.77 14.68 -16.58
N ALA A 16 -9.04 13.69 -15.72
CA ALA A 16 -8.37 12.39 -15.80
C ALA A 16 -8.62 11.71 -17.15
N LEU A 17 -9.85 11.79 -17.67
CA LEU A 17 -10.19 11.19 -18.98
C LEU A 17 -9.53 11.88 -20.17
N GLN A 18 -9.01 13.11 -20.02
CA GLN A 18 -8.28 13.83 -21.06
C GLN A 18 -6.78 13.49 -21.11
N VAL A 19 -6.21 12.93 -20.03
CA VAL A 19 -4.78 12.55 -20.00
C VAL A 19 -4.49 11.55 -21.14
N PRO A 20 -3.40 11.71 -21.93
CA PRO A 20 -3.13 10.87 -23.12
C PRO A 20 -2.54 9.50 -22.71
N VAL A 21 -3.33 8.70 -21.99
CA VAL A 21 -3.01 7.32 -21.59
C VAL A 21 -4.18 6.40 -21.89
N ASP A 22 -3.92 5.11 -22.09
CA ASP A 22 -4.96 4.13 -22.41
C ASP A 22 -5.68 3.60 -21.15
N THR A 23 -4.99 3.63 -20.01
CA THR A 23 -5.53 3.10 -18.75
C THR A 23 -5.51 4.18 -17.67
N ILE A 24 -6.62 4.34 -16.95
CA ILE A 24 -6.76 5.21 -15.79
C ILE A 24 -7.19 4.35 -14.61
N GLN A 25 -6.48 4.50 -13.50
CA GLN A 25 -6.83 3.86 -12.25
C GLN A 25 -7.36 4.90 -11.25
N PHE A 26 -8.57 4.67 -10.75
CA PHE A 26 -9.12 5.40 -9.62
C PHE A 26 -8.98 4.57 -8.34
N SER A 27 -8.16 5.05 -7.40
CA SER A 27 -7.88 4.37 -6.14
C SER A 27 -8.47 5.17 -4.98
N PHE A 28 -9.42 4.57 -4.28
CA PHE A 28 -10.09 5.20 -3.14
C PHE A 28 -9.41 4.78 -1.84
N GLN A 29 -8.82 5.76 -1.14
CA GLN A 29 -8.16 5.54 0.15
C GLN A 29 -8.22 6.83 1.00
N GLY A 30 -7.65 6.78 2.20
CA GLY A 30 -7.63 7.94 3.11
C GLY A 30 -8.92 8.06 3.92
N GLY A 31 -8.80 8.30 5.22
CA GLY A 31 -9.93 8.15 6.13
C GLY A 31 -10.52 6.75 6.02
N GLU A 32 -11.82 6.69 5.72
CA GLU A 32 -12.50 5.45 5.34
C GLU A 32 -13.41 5.73 4.13
N PRO A 33 -13.08 5.24 2.93
CA PRO A 33 -13.81 5.56 1.71
C PRO A 33 -15.30 5.20 1.77
N THR A 34 -15.64 4.08 2.43
CA THR A 34 -17.02 3.62 2.53
C THR A 34 -17.93 4.55 3.33
N CYS A 35 -17.37 5.49 4.12
CA CYS A 35 -18.12 6.53 4.80
C CYS A 35 -18.75 7.57 3.85
N ALA A 36 -18.25 7.67 2.61
CA ALA A 36 -18.91 8.49 1.58
C ALA A 36 -20.29 7.93 1.16
N GLY A 37 -20.56 6.67 1.49
CA GLY A 37 -21.79 5.97 1.15
C GLY A 37 -21.79 5.41 -0.27
N ILE A 38 -22.58 4.35 -0.48
CA ILE A 38 -22.62 3.63 -1.77
C ILE A 38 -23.08 4.53 -2.93
N ALA A 39 -24.00 5.47 -2.65
CA ALA A 39 -24.54 6.40 -3.65
C ALA A 39 -23.45 7.29 -4.28
N PHE A 40 -22.41 7.67 -3.51
CA PHE A 40 -21.25 8.39 -4.06
C PHE A 40 -20.53 7.56 -5.11
N PHE A 41 -20.28 6.30 -4.84
CA PHE A 41 -19.57 5.41 -5.76
C PHE A 41 -20.42 5.08 -7.00
N GLU A 42 -21.73 4.89 -6.83
CA GLU A 42 -22.64 4.71 -7.96
C GLU A 42 -22.64 5.95 -8.88
N ALA A 43 -22.69 7.16 -8.31
CA ALA A 43 -22.62 8.40 -9.06
C ALA A 43 -21.25 8.58 -9.75
N PHE A 44 -20.16 8.28 -9.05
CA PHE A 44 -18.80 8.33 -9.61
C PHE A 44 -18.67 7.43 -10.85
N ILE A 45 -19.05 6.17 -10.71
CA ILE A 45 -18.96 5.17 -11.78
C ILE A 45 -19.87 5.53 -12.96
N ALA A 46 -21.11 5.98 -12.66
CA ALA A 46 -22.03 6.42 -13.70
C ALA A 46 -21.49 7.62 -14.50
N TYR A 47 -20.84 8.57 -13.80
CA TYR A 47 -20.24 9.73 -14.47
C TYR A 47 -19.02 9.34 -15.31
N VAL A 48 -18.14 8.47 -14.80
CA VAL A 48 -17.01 7.92 -15.56
C VAL A 48 -17.53 7.23 -16.84
N ASN A 49 -18.53 6.34 -16.73
CA ASN A 49 -19.09 5.62 -17.87
C ASN A 49 -19.70 6.57 -18.91
N LYS A 50 -20.40 7.64 -18.46
CA LYS A 50 -20.95 8.67 -19.32
C LYS A 50 -19.89 9.47 -20.07
N LYS A 51 -18.76 9.76 -19.43
CA LYS A 51 -17.71 10.66 -19.96
C LYS A 51 -16.60 9.93 -20.71
N ASN A 52 -16.42 8.65 -20.49
CA ASN A 52 -15.38 7.83 -21.14
C ASN A 52 -15.71 7.50 -22.60
N VAL A 53 -15.89 8.53 -23.42
CA VAL A 53 -16.20 8.41 -24.86
C VAL A 53 -15.05 7.79 -25.65
N MET A 54 -13.81 7.95 -25.17
CA MET A 54 -12.59 7.39 -25.77
C MET A 54 -12.37 5.91 -25.43
N LYS A 55 -13.28 5.31 -24.64
CA LYS A 55 -13.22 3.90 -24.21
C LYS A 55 -11.89 3.51 -23.56
N LYS A 56 -11.32 4.40 -22.75
CA LYS A 56 -10.14 4.09 -21.96
C LYS A 56 -10.41 2.92 -21.00
N ASN A 57 -9.39 2.14 -20.72
CA ASN A 57 -9.46 1.09 -19.69
C ASN A 57 -9.50 1.73 -18.30
N ILE A 58 -10.61 1.58 -17.60
CA ILE A 58 -10.80 2.12 -16.24
C ILE A 58 -10.63 1.00 -15.24
N GLN A 59 -9.76 1.22 -14.26
CA GLN A 59 -9.52 0.31 -13.15
C GLN A 59 -9.91 0.98 -11.83
N TYR A 60 -10.57 0.23 -10.97
CA TYR A 60 -10.97 0.71 -9.66
C TYR A 60 -10.29 -0.08 -8.56
N SER A 61 -9.80 0.62 -7.53
CA SER A 61 -9.35 -0.01 -6.30
C SER A 61 -9.82 0.75 -5.07
N MET A 62 -9.98 0.05 -3.96
CA MET A 62 -10.41 0.64 -2.70
C MET A 62 -9.59 0.05 -1.56
N GLN A 63 -9.02 0.92 -0.71
CA GLN A 63 -8.44 0.52 0.57
C GLN A 63 -9.42 0.86 1.70
N THR A 64 -9.89 -0.15 2.42
CA THR A 64 -10.95 0.01 3.43
C THR A 64 -10.63 -0.73 4.73
N ASN A 65 -11.19 -0.25 5.83
CA ASN A 65 -11.25 -1.02 7.08
C ASN A 65 -12.28 -2.15 7.03
N GLY A 66 -13.10 -2.21 5.99
CA GLY A 66 -14.06 -3.28 5.71
C GLY A 66 -15.27 -3.35 6.63
N THR A 67 -15.48 -2.40 7.55
CA THR A 67 -16.54 -2.48 8.56
C THR A 67 -17.94 -2.20 8.01
N LEU A 68 -18.03 -1.47 6.89
CA LEU A 68 -19.30 -1.07 6.27
C LEU A 68 -19.65 -1.88 5.01
N LEU A 69 -18.82 -2.84 4.61
CA LEU A 69 -19.07 -3.64 3.41
C LEU A 69 -20.18 -4.68 3.68
N ASP A 70 -21.36 -4.42 3.12
CA ASP A 70 -22.51 -5.32 3.10
C ASP A 70 -22.72 -5.92 1.70
N GLU A 71 -23.83 -6.65 1.51
CA GLU A 71 -24.17 -7.28 0.23
C GLU A 71 -24.38 -6.29 -0.92
N LYS A 72 -24.79 -5.04 -0.63
CA LYS A 72 -24.94 -3.99 -1.66
C LYS A 72 -23.58 -3.53 -2.15
N TRP A 73 -22.65 -3.30 -1.22
CA TRP A 73 -21.26 -3.00 -1.52
C TRP A 73 -20.60 -4.12 -2.31
N ILE A 74 -20.81 -5.38 -1.92
CA ILE A 74 -20.26 -6.54 -2.61
C ILE A 74 -20.72 -6.58 -4.08
N ARG A 75 -22.00 -6.28 -4.36
CA ARG A 75 -22.50 -6.19 -5.76
C ARG A 75 -21.80 -5.08 -6.52
N LEU A 76 -21.78 -3.86 -5.98
CA LEU A 76 -21.13 -2.72 -6.64
C LEU A 76 -19.65 -3.02 -6.96
N LEU A 77 -18.90 -3.55 -5.99
CA LEU A 77 -17.48 -3.85 -6.15
C LEU A 77 -17.24 -4.94 -7.22
N LYS A 78 -18.10 -5.97 -7.24
CA LYS A 78 -18.02 -7.06 -8.21
C LYS A 78 -18.38 -6.61 -9.62
N ASP A 79 -19.48 -5.87 -9.77
CA ASP A 79 -20.01 -5.44 -11.07
C ASP A 79 -19.06 -4.45 -11.76
N ASN A 80 -18.10 -3.87 -11.03
CA ASN A 80 -17.13 -2.89 -11.53
C ASN A 80 -15.67 -3.33 -11.34
N ASP A 81 -15.42 -4.63 -11.13
CA ASP A 81 -14.08 -5.24 -11.05
C ASP A 81 -13.11 -4.54 -10.09
N PHE A 82 -13.59 -4.14 -8.90
CA PHE A 82 -12.75 -3.50 -7.90
C PHE A 82 -11.69 -4.45 -7.36
N LEU A 83 -10.45 -3.96 -7.23
CA LEU A 83 -9.45 -4.54 -6.36
C LEU A 83 -9.63 -3.96 -4.94
N VAL A 84 -9.85 -4.81 -3.94
CA VAL A 84 -10.14 -4.37 -2.58
C VAL A 84 -9.00 -4.68 -1.62
N GLY A 85 -8.36 -3.66 -1.08
CA GLY A 85 -7.43 -3.80 0.03
C GLY A 85 -8.19 -3.74 1.37
N VAL A 86 -8.07 -4.77 2.20
CA VAL A 86 -8.74 -4.84 3.49
C VAL A 86 -7.73 -4.76 4.63
N SER A 87 -7.93 -3.80 5.51
CA SER A 87 -7.07 -3.60 6.67
C SER A 87 -7.29 -4.67 7.74
N VAL A 88 -6.30 -5.56 7.95
CA VAL A 88 -6.35 -6.58 9.00
C VAL A 88 -4.99 -6.70 9.69
N ASP A 89 -4.91 -6.35 10.96
CA ASP A 89 -3.66 -6.39 11.71
C ASP A 89 -3.45 -7.74 12.40
N GLY A 90 -3.54 -8.83 11.59
CA GLY A 90 -3.31 -10.19 12.03
C GLY A 90 -4.40 -10.74 12.96
N PHE A 91 -3.99 -11.54 13.94
CA PHE A 91 -4.88 -12.25 14.86
C PHE A 91 -5.66 -11.29 15.78
N ARG A 92 -6.79 -11.77 16.32
CA ARG A 92 -7.80 -10.98 17.03
C ARG A 92 -7.23 -10.06 18.11
N LYS A 93 -6.33 -10.58 18.97
CA LYS A 93 -5.79 -9.80 20.09
C LYS A 93 -5.03 -8.55 19.62
N ASN A 94 -4.25 -8.67 18.54
CA ASN A 94 -3.53 -7.55 17.96
C ASN A 94 -4.46 -6.59 17.20
N HIS A 95 -5.31 -7.15 16.34
CA HIS A 95 -6.26 -6.35 15.54
C HIS A 95 -7.19 -5.52 16.43
N ASP A 96 -7.87 -6.15 17.40
CA ASP A 96 -8.86 -5.49 18.28
C ASP A 96 -8.23 -4.50 19.25
N TRP A 97 -6.91 -4.52 19.45
CA TRP A 97 -6.21 -3.51 20.23
C TRP A 97 -6.16 -2.17 19.48
N PHE A 98 -5.86 -2.19 18.19
CA PHE A 98 -5.68 -0.99 17.38
C PHE A 98 -6.95 -0.57 16.62
N ARG A 99 -7.78 -1.54 16.20
CA ARG A 99 -8.94 -1.31 15.34
C ARG A 99 -10.24 -1.56 16.09
N LYS A 100 -10.86 -0.45 16.48
CA LYS A 100 -12.11 -0.45 17.25
C LYS A 100 -13.16 0.35 16.48
N ASP A 101 -14.42 -0.01 16.70
CA ASP A 101 -15.56 0.77 16.24
C ASP A 101 -15.78 2.04 17.09
N THR A 102 -16.77 2.83 16.74
CA THR A 102 -17.13 4.07 17.45
C THR A 102 -17.57 3.84 18.91
N GLN A 103 -17.86 2.59 19.30
CA GLN A 103 -18.21 2.19 20.66
C GLN A 103 -17.00 1.61 21.43
N GLY A 104 -15.81 1.61 20.83
CA GLY A 104 -14.60 1.05 21.41
C GLY A 104 -14.49 -0.48 21.36
N LYS A 105 -15.38 -1.16 20.62
CA LYS A 105 -15.39 -2.61 20.45
C LYS A 105 -14.48 -3.02 19.29
N GLY A 106 -13.72 -4.11 19.47
CA GLY A 106 -12.84 -4.64 18.42
C GLY A 106 -13.59 -5.14 17.19
N THR A 107 -13.03 -4.87 16.00
CA THR A 107 -13.70 -5.10 14.71
C THR A 107 -13.29 -6.41 14.03
N HIS A 108 -12.35 -7.18 14.57
CA HIS A 108 -11.78 -8.38 13.94
C HIS A 108 -12.83 -9.39 13.41
N LYS A 109 -13.85 -9.72 14.25
CA LYS A 109 -14.90 -10.66 13.84
C LYS A 109 -15.70 -10.16 12.64
N MET A 110 -15.97 -8.85 12.60
CA MET A 110 -16.69 -8.20 11.50
C MET A 110 -15.88 -8.27 10.21
N ILE A 111 -14.58 -7.98 10.30
CA ILE A 111 -13.70 -7.99 9.12
C ILE A 111 -13.52 -9.40 8.55
N LEU A 112 -13.41 -10.43 9.40
CA LEU A 112 -13.37 -11.81 8.92
C LEU A 112 -14.68 -12.21 8.20
N TYR A 113 -15.82 -11.65 8.60
CA TYR A 113 -17.08 -11.83 7.88
C TYR A 113 -17.03 -11.14 6.51
N THR A 114 -16.60 -9.89 6.45
CA THR A 114 -16.41 -9.13 5.20
C THR A 114 -15.49 -9.86 4.22
N LEU A 115 -14.36 -10.38 4.69
CA LEU A 115 -13.43 -11.15 3.84
C LEU A 115 -14.07 -12.42 3.26
N ARG A 116 -14.95 -13.07 4.01
CA ARG A 116 -15.74 -14.20 3.48
C ARG A 116 -16.73 -13.76 2.41
N LEU A 117 -17.37 -12.60 2.56
CA LEU A 117 -18.25 -12.05 1.52
C LEU A 117 -17.48 -11.78 0.23
N LEU A 118 -16.31 -11.11 0.31
CA LEU A 118 -15.44 -10.83 -0.84
C LEU A 118 -15.00 -12.13 -1.52
N LYS A 119 -14.50 -13.10 -0.76
CA LYS A 119 -14.07 -14.41 -1.26
C LYS A 119 -15.21 -15.16 -1.97
N ASN A 120 -16.39 -15.23 -1.35
CA ASN A 120 -17.54 -15.94 -1.91
C ASN A 120 -18.07 -15.27 -3.19
N ALA A 121 -17.94 -13.96 -3.29
CA ALA A 121 -18.30 -13.22 -4.50
C ALA A 121 -17.25 -13.30 -5.61
N GLY A 122 -16.05 -13.85 -5.34
CA GLY A 122 -14.94 -13.91 -6.29
C GLY A 122 -14.31 -12.54 -6.57
N ILE A 123 -14.43 -11.59 -5.64
CA ILE A 123 -13.79 -10.27 -5.77
C ILE A 123 -12.31 -10.40 -5.44
N ALA A 124 -11.45 -9.78 -6.26
CA ALA A 124 -10.02 -9.71 -5.99
C ALA A 124 -9.74 -8.84 -4.77
N TYR A 125 -9.04 -9.39 -3.78
CA TYR A 125 -8.67 -8.63 -2.58
C TYR A 125 -7.29 -8.99 -2.06
N ASN A 126 -6.69 -8.07 -1.33
CA ASN A 126 -5.47 -8.27 -0.57
C ASN A 126 -5.66 -7.86 0.89
N ILE A 127 -4.85 -8.44 1.75
CA ILE A 127 -4.78 -8.08 3.17
C ILE A 127 -3.69 -7.04 3.37
N LEU A 128 -4.04 -5.93 4.03
CA LEU A 128 -3.10 -4.91 4.44
C LEU A 128 -2.91 -4.95 5.97
N THR A 129 -1.70 -5.18 6.41
CA THR A 129 -1.35 -5.25 7.84
C THR A 129 -0.35 -4.17 8.19
N VAL A 130 -0.62 -3.40 9.24
CA VAL A 130 0.35 -2.48 9.82
C VAL A 130 1.24 -3.24 10.80
N LEU A 131 2.53 -3.33 10.48
CA LEU A 131 3.53 -3.99 11.31
C LEU A 131 4.02 -3.04 12.39
N THR A 132 3.42 -3.14 13.57
CA THR A 132 3.87 -2.41 14.76
C THR A 132 5.05 -3.10 15.42
N LYS A 133 5.76 -2.37 16.29
CA LYS A 133 6.81 -2.89 17.17
C LYS A 133 6.38 -4.12 18.00
N GLN A 134 5.11 -4.17 18.43
CA GLN A 134 4.55 -5.32 19.17
C GLN A 134 4.28 -6.50 18.26
N LEU A 135 3.71 -6.26 17.07
CA LEU A 135 3.39 -7.32 16.12
C LEU A 135 4.65 -7.93 15.51
N SER A 136 5.73 -7.15 15.34
CA SER A 136 7.00 -7.64 14.81
C SER A 136 7.64 -8.75 15.65
N LYS A 137 7.28 -8.86 16.93
CA LYS A 137 7.74 -9.92 17.83
C LYS A 137 6.99 -11.25 17.67
N LYS A 138 6.05 -11.33 16.72
CA LYS A 138 5.14 -12.46 16.54
C LYS A 138 5.02 -12.93 15.09
N PRO A 139 6.14 -13.11 14.37
CA PRO A 139 6.13 -13.49 12.97
C PRO A 139 5.43 -14.83 12.72
N GLU A 140 5.59 -15.82 13.61
CA GLU A 140 4.97 -17.14 13.47
C GLU A 140 3.45 -17.08 13.65
N GLU A 141 2.97 -16.30 14.65
CA GLU A 141 1.53 -16.14 14.87
C GLU A 141 0.87 -15.43 13.67
N LEU A 142 1.55 -14.40 13.11
CA LEU A 142 1.06 -13.67 11.96
C LEU A 142 1.07 -14.53 10.69
N TYR A 143 2.17 -15.26 10.45
CA TYR A 143 2.27 -16.17 9.30
C TYR A 143 1.18 -17.25 9.33
N ARG A 144 0.98 -17.87 10.50
CA ARG A 144 -0.07 -18.88 10.72
C ARG A 144 -1.46 -18.27 10.46
N PHE A 145 -1.72 -17.07 10.96
CA PHE A 145 -2.99 -16.38 10.71
C PHE A 145 -3.30 -16.27 9.21
N TYR A 146 -2.33 -15.90 8.39
CA TYR A 146 -2.55 -15.78 6.94
C TYR A 146 -2.75 -17.14 6.27
N THR A 147 -1.97 -18.14 6.63
CA THR A 147 -2.01 -19.46 6.00
C THR A 147 -3.23 -20.27 6.40
N GLU A 148 -3.64 -20.26 7.67
CA GLU A 148 -4.86 -20.94 8.14
C GLU A 148 -6.14 -20.37 7.52
N LEU A 149 -6.20 -19.09 7.26
CA LEU A 149 -7.34 -18.43 6.61
C LEU A 149 -7.24 -18.43 5.08
N GLY A 150 -6.11 -18.89 4.54
CA GLY A 150 -5.90 -19.04 3.11
C GLY A 150 -5.90 -17.72 2.36
N TYR A 151 -5.26 -16.68 2.93
CA TYR A 151 -5.11 -15.39 2.24
C TYR A 151 -3.98 -15.46 1.22
N PRO A 152 -4.29 -15.29 -0.08
CA PRO A 152 -3.28 -15.46 -1.13
C PRO A 152 -2.37 -14.25 -1.32
N TYR A 153 -2.82 -13.05 -0.92
CA TYR A 153 -2.10 -11.79 -1.14
C TYR A 153 -2.05 -10.96 0.15
N VAL A 154 -0.84 -10.67 0.63
CA VAL A 154 -0.62 -9.87 1.84
C VAL A 154 0.38 -8.75 1.59
N GLN A 155 0.08 -7.58 2.11
CA GLN A 155 0.95 -6.43 2.16
C GLN A 155 1.19 -6.06 3.62
N ILE A 156 2.45 -6.08 4.04
CA ILE A 156 2.83 -5.74 5.40
C ILE A 156 3.54 -4.39 5.33
N ILE A 157 2.94 -3.38 5.95
CA ILE A 157 3.45 -2.00 5.96
C ILE A 157 4.03 -1.69 7.34
N PRO A 158 5.27 -1.18 7.45
CA PRO A 158 5.83 -0.79 8.73
C PRO A 158 4.99 0.33 9.36
N CYS A 159 4.72 0.22 10.67
CA CYS A 159 4.17 1.33 11.44
C CYS A 159 5.21 2.45 11.50
N LEU A 160 4.86 3.60 10.94
CA LEU A 160 5.75 4.75 10.83
C LEU A 160 5.58 5.68 12.03
N PRO A 161 6.65 6.32 12.52
CA PRO A 161 6.50 7.42 13.47
C PRO A 161 5.78 8.58 12.80
N SER A 162 5.22 9.49 13.57
CA SER A 162 4.60 10.71 13.04
C SER A 162 5.64 11.56 12.27
N LEU A 163 5.19 12.36 11.31
CA LEU A 163 6.08 13.26 10.57
C LEU A 163 6.66 14.39 11.46
N LYS A 164 5.90 14.80 12.46
CA LYS A 164 6.31 15.85 13.41
C LYS A 164 7.14 15.34 14.55
N GLY A 165 7.14 14.02 14.81
CA GLY A 165 7.75 13.38 15.97
C GLY A 165 7.01 13.68 17.30
N ASN A 166 7.32 12.87 18.32
CA ASN A 166 6.79 13.03 19.68
C ASN A 166 5.26 12.85 19.83
N GLU A 167 4.63 12.12 18.94
CA GLU A 167 3.24 11.70 19.11
C GLU A 167 3.17 10.38 19.92
N PRO A 168 2.12 10.17 20.73
CA PRO A 168 1.96 8.91 21.48
C PRO A 168 1.99 7.65 20.61
N SER A 169 1.56 7.77 19.35
CA SER A 169 1.58 6.68 18.36
C SER A 169 2.99 6.26 17.96
N ASP A 170 4.00 7.12 18.15
CA ASP A 170 5.39 6.83 17.78
C ASP A 170 5.97 5.66 18.62
N ALA A 171 5.39 5.39 19.79
CA ALA A 171 5.73 4.22 20.61
C ALA A 171 5.46 2.86 19.91
N PHE A 172 4.64 2.87 18.88
CA PHE A 172 4.31 1.68 18.08
C PHE A 172 5.11 1.58 16.77
N ALA A 173 5.88 2.62 16.45
CA ALA A 173 6.68 2.66 15.23
C ALA A 173 7.70 1.52 15.19
N LEU A 174 7.90 0.97 14.01
CA LEU A 174 8.86 -0.11 13.77
C LEU A 174 10.27 0.47 13.68
N GLU A 175 11.20 -0.16 14.34
CA GLU A 175 12.63 0.19 14.28
C GLU A 175 13.40 -0.76 13.36
N PRO A 176 14.61 -0.37 12.88
CA PRO A 176 15.38 -1.16 11.92
C PRO A 176 15.72 -2.57 12.38
N GLU A 177 16.01 -2.76 13.66
CA GLU A 177 16.33 -4.06 14.26
C GLU A 177 15.13 -4.98 14.25
N GLU A 178 13.96 -4.44 14.60
CA GLU A 178 12.70 -5.19 14.61
C GLU A 178 12.23 -5.55 13.19
N PHE A 179 12.45 -4.62 12.23
CA PHE A 179 12.24 -4.90 10.81
C PHE A 179 13.06 -6.11 10.36
N ALA A 180 14.37 -6.11 10.64
CA ALA A 180 15.28 -7.19 10.24
C ALA A 180 14.85 -8.53 10.83
N LEU A 181 14.68 -8.60 12.15
CA LEU A 181 14.33 -9.83 12.86
C LEU A 181 12.99 -10.40 12.40
N PHE A 182 11.99 -9.53 12.25
CA PHE A 182 10.67 -9.95 11.77
C PHE A 182 10.75 -10.55 10.37
N TYR A 183 11.33 -9.82 9.40
CA TYR A 183 11.33 -10.27 8.02
C TYR A 183 12.25 -11.46 7.78
N GLN A 184 13.34 -11.62 8.52
CA GLN A 184 14.18 -12.82 8.49
C GLN A 184 13.35 -14.05 8.88
N ARG A 185 12.68 -13.99 10.01
CA ARG A 185 11.88 -15.10 10.51
C ARG A 185 10.63 -15.37 9.67
N PHE A 186 9.96 -14.32 9.21
CA PHE A 186 8.78 -14.43 8.35
C PHE A 186 9.15 -15.04 6.99
N PHE A 187 10.32 -14.66 6.44
CA PHE A 187 10.86 -15.25 5.22
C PHE A 187 11.21 -16.72 5.37
N ASP A 188 11.77 -17.16 6.50
CA ASP A 188 12.08 -18.57 6.76
C ASP A 188 10.82 -19.45 6.65
N LEU A 189 9.71 -19.00 7.23
CA LEU A 189 8.43 -19.70 7.17
C LEU A 189 7.88 -19.72 5.74
N TRP A 190 7.88 -18.56 5.10
CA TRP A 190 7.41 -18.39 3.73
C TRP A 190 8.24 -19.20 2.73
N TYR A 191 9.58 -19.20 2.86
CA TYR A 191 10.47 -19.98 2.00
C TYR A 191 10.25 -21.47 2.12
N THR A 192 10.03 -21.97 3.34
CA THR A 192 9.70 -23.37 3.58
C THR A 192 8.44 -23.78 2.83
N ASP A 193 7.37 -23.02 2.95
CA ASP A 193 6.11 -23.29 2.24
C ASP A 193 6.25 -23.14 0.72
N PHE A 194 6.97 -22.10 0.25
CA PHE A 194 7.27 -21.90 -1.16
C PHE A 194 8.00 -23.10 -1.78
N MET A 195 9.00 -23.64 -1.09
CA MET A 195 9.75 -24.82 -1.57
C MET A 195 8.89 -26.08 -1.64
N HIS A 196 7.81 -26.16 -0.84
CA HIS A 196 6.79 -27.22 -0.87
C HIS A 196 5.60 -26.94 -1.80
N GLY A 197 5.69 -25.92 -2.64
CA GLY A 197 4.65 -25.57 -3.62
C GLY A 197 3.47 -24.80 -3.06
N LYS A 198 3.55 -24.30 -1.83
CA LYS A 198 2.53 -23.44 -1.24
C LYS A 198 2.98 -21.99 -1.38
N TYR A 199 2.26 -21.23 -2.17
CA TYR A 199 2.61 -19.85 -2.45
C TYR A 199 1.60 -18.87 -1.84
N MET A 200 2.11 -17.93 -1.07
CA MET A 200 1.41 -16.73 -0.60
C MET A 200 2.18 -15.52 -1.11
N SER A 201 1.54 -14.64 -1.85
CA SER A 201 2.12 -13.39 -2.31
C SER A 201 2.34 -12.47 -1.11
N VAL A 202 3.59 -12.10 -0.88
CA VAL A 202 4.01 -11.10 0.10
C VAL A 202 4.68 -9.98 -0.68
N LEU A 203 4.09 -8.79 -0.72
CA LEU A 203 4.49 -7.70 -1.62
C LEU A 203 6.01 -7.44 -1.62
N LEU A 204 6.65 -7.42 -0.46
CA LEU A 204 8.10 -7.23 -0.36
C LEU A 204 8.87 -8.38 -1.03
N PHE A 205 8.47 -9.63 -0.79
CA PHE A 205 9.15 -10.80 -1.34
C PHE A 205 8.95 -10.90 -2.85
N ASP A 206 7.76 -10.56 -3.34
CA ASP A 206 7.46 -10.54 -4.78
C ASP A 206 8.31 -9.51 -5.52
N ASN A 207 8.47 -8.32 -4.96
CA ASN A 207 9.37 -7.30 -5.52
C ASN A 207 10.83 -7.79 -5.54
N LEU A 208 11.30 -8.40 -4.45
CA LEU A 208 12.64 -8.98 -4.41
C LEU A 208 12.80 -10.11 -5.43
N MET A 209 11.84 -11.03 -5.54
CA MET A 209 11.86 -12.08 -6.57
C MET A 209 11.98 -11.51 -7.98
N GLN A 210 11.20 -10.47 -8.29
CA GLN A 210 11.29 -9.79 -9.59
C GLN A 210 12.70 -9.24 -9.83
N MET A 211 13.29 -8.57 -8.84
CA MET A 211 14.64 -8.00 -8.94
C MET A 211 15.72 -9.07 -9.12
N TYR A 212 15.66 -10.17 -8.37
CA TYR A 212 16.59 -11.30 -8.56
C TYR A 212 16.39 -12.01 -9.89
N CYS A 213 15.22 -11.89 -10.51
CA CYS A 213 14.96 -12.33 -11.88
C CYS A 213 15.35 -11.30 -12.95
N GLY A 214 15.91 -10.14 -12.59
CA GLY A 214 16.31 -9.07 -13.50
C GLY A 214 15.14 -8.19 -13.98
N LYS A 215 14.03 -8.20 -13.27
CA LYS A 215 12.86 -7.35 -13.56
C LYS A 215 12.81 -6.16 -12.59
N LEU A 216 12.12 -5.09 -12.98
CA LEU A 216 11.92 -3.94 -12.10
C LEU A 216 10.90 -4.26 -11.00
N PRO A 217 11.10 -3.73 -9.78
CA PRO A 217 10.12 -3.83 -8.71
C PRO A 217 8.91 -2.94 -9.00
N GLN A 218 7.76 -3.29 -8.43
CA GLN A 218 6.55 -2.48 -8.52
C GLN A 218 6.52 -1.37 -7.45
N GLN A 219 7.20 -1.58 -6.33
CA GLN A 219 7.20 -0.63 -5.22
C GLN A 219 8.12 0.56 -5.52
N CYS A 220 7.56 1.78 -5.59
CA CYS A 220 8.28 3.00 -5.97
C CYS A 220 9.54 3.27 -5.12
N GLY A 221 9.51 2.97 -3.82
CA GLY A 221 10.67 3.11 -2.95
C GLY A 221 11.88 2.29 -3.38
N MET A 222 11.67 1.11 -3.97
CA MET A 222 12.72 0.23 -4.47
C MET A 222 13.21 0.64 -5.87
N MET A 223 12.49 1.53 -6.57
CA MET A 223 12.90 2.10 -7.88
C MET A 223 13.97 3.19 -7.76
N GLY A 224 14.33 3.60 -6.55
CA GLY A 224 15.32 4.66 -6.32
C GLY A 224 14.81 6.09 -6.49
N ARG A 225 13.62 6.27 -6.99
CA ARG A 225 12.99 7.57 -7.25
C ARG A 225 11.53 7.58 -6.81
N CYS A 226 11.03 8.74 -6.41
CA CYS A 226 9.60 8.96 -6.23
C CYS A 226 8.90 9.14 -7.58
N SER A 227 7.61 8.85 -7.62
CA SER A 227 6.72 9.15 -8.75
C SER A 227 5.53 9.96 -8.24
N MET A 228 4.96 10.79 -9.11
CA MET A 228 3.74 11.51 -8.81
C MET A 228 2.56 10.55 -8.78
N GLN A 229 1.89 10.45 -7.63
CA GLN A 229 0.71 9.56 -7.46
C GLN A 229 -0.61 10.28 -7.70
N MET A 230 -0.62 11.60 -7.77
CA MET A 230 -1.84 12.42 -7.92
C MET A 230 -2.87 12.13 -6.81
N VAL A 231 -2.46 12.28 -5.56
CA VAL A 231 -3.36 12.09 -4.41
C VAL A 231 -4.28 13.28 -4.28
N LEU A 232 -5.59 13.04 -4.31
CA LEU A 232 -6.62 14.06 -4.23
C LEU A 232 -7.33 14.02 -2.87
N GLU A 233 -7.48 15.18 -2.24
CA GLU A 233 -8.32 15.37 -1.08
C GLU A 233 -9.76 15.77 -1.47
N ALA A 234 -10.69 15.66 -0.53
CA ALA A 234 -12.11 15.89 -0.78
C ALA A 234 -12.43 17.35 -1.27
N ASN A 235 -11.57 18.31 -0.98
CA ASN A 235 -11.68 19.69 -1.43
C ASN A 235 -11.06 19.95 -2.82
N GLY A 236 -10.51 18.91 -3.45
CA GLY A 236 -9.87 18.99 -4.77
C GLY A 236 -8.38 19.31 -4.74
N ASP A 237 -7.77 19.52 -3.58
CA ASP A 237 -6.33 19.74 -3.47
C ASP A 237 -5.56 18.48 -3.85
N VAL A 238 -4.45 18.67 -4.58
CA VAL A 238 -3.64 17.59 -5.14
C VAL A 238 -2.27 17.55 -4.51
N TYR A 239 -1.83 16.34 -4.15
CA TYR A 239 -0.56 16.06 -3.50
C TYR A 239 0.23 14.98 -4.26
N PRO A 240 1.57 14.96 -4.14
CA PRO A 240 2.40 14.05 -4.92
C PRO A 240 2.38 12.60 -4.41
N CYS A 241 2.07 12.39 -3.13
CA CYS A 241 2.14 11.07 -2.47
C CYS A 241 1.22 11.04 -1.24
N ASP A 242 0.60 9.90 -0.97
CA ASP A 242 -0.28 9.66 0.17
C ASP A 242 0.40 9.83 1.54
N PHE A 243 1.72 9.64 1.61
CA PHE A 243 2.50 9.94 2.83
C PHE A 243 2.78 11.44 3.04
N PHE A 244 2.54 12.28 2.07
CA PHE A 244 2.90 13.69 2.09
C PHE A 244 1.70 14.59 1.73
N VAL A 245 0.55 14.28 2.34
CA VAL A 245 -0.66 15.11 2.28
C VAL A 245 -0.53 16.20 3.35
N LEU A 246 0.32 17.20 3.09
CA LEU A 246 0.62 18.34 3.94
C LEU A 246 0.61 19.60 3.09
N ASP A 247 0.23 20.75 3.66
CA ASP A 247 0.06 22.01 2.93
C ASP A 247 1.29 22.42 2.10
N GLU A 248 2.49 22.15 2.61
CA GLU A 248 3.75 22.42 1.91
C GLU A 248 3.99 21.55 0.66
N TYR A 249 3.27 20.44 0.53
CA TYR A 249 3.34 19.54 -0.65
C TYR A 249 2.13 19.67 -1.58
N ARG A 250 1.28 20.66 -1.36
CA ARG A 250 0.14 20.93 -2.23
C ARG A 250 0.60 21.38 -3.62
N CYS A 251 0.31 20.58 -4.65
CA CYS A 251 0.72 20.82 -6.04
C CYS A 251 -0.27 21.70 -6.81
N GLY A 252 -1.51 21.83 -6.35
CA GLY A 252 -2.58 22.59 -6.98
C GLY A 252 -3.95 22.08 -6.56
N ASN A 253 -5.00 22.45 -7.31
CA ASN A 253 -6.37 22.03 -7.08
C ASN A 253 -7.03 21.57 -8.37
N VAL A 254 -7.66 20.39 -8.38
CA VAL A 254 -8.26 19.82 -9.59
C VAL A 254 -9.39 20.65 -10.18
N CYS A 255 -10.06 21.51 -9.40
CA CYS A 255 -11.12 22.38 -9.91
C CYS A 255 -10.58 23.55 -10.73
N THR A 256 -9.39 24.07 -10.40
CA THR A 256 -8.83 25.29 -10.99
C THR A 256 -7.67 25.03 -11.95
N ASP A 257 -6.84 24.02 -11.69
CA ASP A 257 -5.56 23.84 -12.35
C ASP A 257 -5.59 22.66 -13.34
N ALA A 258 -4.85 22.74 -14.44
CA ALA A 258 -4.68 21.59 -15.34
C ALA A 258 -3.82 20.50 -14.70
N ILE A 259 -4.02 19.23 -15.08
CA ILE A 259 -3.22 18.12 -14.56
C ILE A 259 -1.74 18.32 -14.86
N GLU A 260 -1.42 18.76 -16.06
CA GLU A 260 -0.05 19.03 -16.51
C GLU A 260 0.63 20.09 -15.62
N ASP A 261 -0.08 21.17 -15.27
CA ASP A 261 0.44 22.24 -14.42
C ASP A 261 0.73 21.73 -13.00
N MET A 262 -0.18 20.91 -12.46
CA MET A 262 0.01 20.31 -11.14
C MET A 262 1.22 19.35 -11.10
N ILE A 263 1.39 18.52 -12.13
CA ILE A 263 2.55 17.60 -12.27
C ILE A 263 3.85 18.40 -12.47
N GLN A 264 3.80 19.52 -13.16
CA GLN A 264 4.96 20.38 -13.46
C GLN A 264 5.17 21.49 -12.42
N SER A 265 4.36 21.53 -11.37
CA SER A 265 4.50 22.56 -10.32
C SER A 265 5.87 22.46 -9.64
N GLU A 266 6.37 23.62 -9.15
CA GLU A 266 7.65 23.64 -8.42
C GLU A 266 7.62 22.74 -7.16
N VAL A 267 6.45 22.59 -6.53
CA VAL A 267 6.25 21.67 -5.40
C VAL A 267 6.42 20.22 -5.83
N ALA A 268 5.79 19.81 -6.93
CA ALA A 268 5.93 18.46 -7.48
C ALA A 268 7.38 18.17 -7.89
N LYS A 269 8.04 19.08 -8.61
CA LYS A 269 9.45 18.96 -8.99
C LYS A 269 10.36 18.85 -7.79
N LYS A 270 10.20 19.73 -6.80
CA LYS A 270 10.97 19.66 -5.55
C LYS A 270 10.77 18.31 -4.87
N PHE A 271 9.51 17.85 -4.70
CA PHE A 271 9.21 16.56 -4.10
C PHE A 271 9.88 15.38 -4.82
N LEU A 272 9.86 15.36 -6.16
CA LEU A 272 10.43 14.29 -6.96
C LEU A 272 11.95 14.24 -6.91
N HIS A 273 12.62 15.41 -6.81
CA HIS A 273 14.08 15.52 -6.85
C HIS A 273 14.71 15.74 -5.47
N GLU A 274 13.91 15.89 -4.41
CA GLU A 274 14.41 16.04 -3.05
C GLU A 274 15.31 14.87 -2.67
N GLU A 275 16.50 15.20 -2.16
CA GLU A 275 17.42 14.19 -1.64
C GLU A 275 16.79 13.46 -0.46
N LYS A 276 16.79 12.14 -0.55
CA LYS A 276 16.33 11.31 0.56
C LYS A 276 17.48 11.00 1.52
N ARG A 277 17.14 10.82 2.79
CA ARG A 277 18.09 10.36 3.79
C ARG A 277 18.69 9.02 3.36
N MET A 278 20.00 8.92 3.41
CA MET A 278 20.76 7.70 3.18
C MET A 278 21.55 7.36 4.44
N CYS A 279 21.62 6.07 4.78
CA CYS A 279 22.49 5.57 5.85
C CYS A 279 23.96 5.73 5.43
N SER A 280 24.83 6.05 6.38
CA SER A 280 26.30 6.10 6.13
C SER A 280 26.84 4.80 5.54
N LEU A 281 26.25 3.66 5.93
CA LEU A 281 26.59 2.33 5.44
C LEU A 281 26.24 2.12 3.95
N CYS A 282 25.37 2.96 3.36
CA CYS A 282 24.98 2.83 1.96
C CYS A 282 26.14 3.07 0.98
N LYS A 283 27.16 3.86 1.40
CA LYS A 283 28.33 4.18 0.56
C LYS A 283 29.11 2.93 0.10
N THR A 284 29.14 1.90 0.92
CA THR A 284 29.86 0.63 0.67
C THR A 284 28.92 -0.58 0.60
N CYS A 285 27.62 -0.36 0.62
CA CYS A 285 26.64 -1.44 0.66
C CYS A 285 26.47 -2.08 -0.71
N ARG A 286 26.70 -3.39 -0.82
CA ARG A 286 26.52 -4.15 -2.07
C ARG A 286 25.07 -4.21 -2.55
N PHE A 287 24.08 -3.97 -1.67
CA PHE A 287 22.66 -3.98 -2.01
C PHE A 287 22.10 -2.59 -2.36
N VAL A 288 22.92 -1.55 -2.37
CA VAL A 288 22.42 -0.19 -2.62
C VAL A 288 21.72 -0.06 -3.98
N HIS A 289 22.20 -0.83 -4.98
CA HIS A 289 21.61 -0.87 -6.33
C HIS A 289 20.24 -1.56 -6.37
N MET A 290 19.85 -2.30 -5.33
CA MET A 290 18.53 -2.92 -5.20
C MET A 290 17.57 -2.07 -4.38
N CYS A 291 18.03 -1.52 -3.27
CA CYS A 291 17.14 -0.79 -2.35
C CYS A 291 17.14 0.72 -2.59
N HIS A 292 18.21 1.28 -3.18
CA HIS A 292 18.36 2.73 -3.41
C HIS A 292 18.05 3.61 -2.19
N GLY A 293 18.22 3.08 -0.95
CA GLY A 293 17.80 3.73 0.29
C GLY A 293 16.29 3.69 0.54
N ASN A 294 15.52 2.95 -0.26
CA ASN A 294 14.07 2.77 -0.16
C ASN A 294 13.24 4.08 -0.21
N CYS A 295 11.98 4.00 0.20
CA CYS A 295 11.07 5.14 0.27
C CYS A 295 11.56 6.18 1.30
N LYS A 296 11.60 7.44 0.93
CA LYS A 296 12.04 8.54 1.81
C LYS A 296 11.20 8.70 3.08
N ARG A 297 9.96 8.20 3.09
CA ARG A 297 9.10 8.19 4.27
C ARG A 297 9.27 6.94 5.12
N MET A 298 9.40 5.77 4.48
CA MET A 298 9.46 4.49 5.17
C MET A 298 10.87 4.12 5.65
N ASN A 299 11.91 4.74 5.11
CA ASN A 299 13.30 4.39 5.38
C ASN A 299 13.71 4.58 6.85
N VAL A 300 12.97 5.37 7.61
CA VAL A 300 13.15 5.53 9.08
C VAL A 300 12.97 4.20 9.83
N CYS A 301 12.17 3.27 9.27
CA CYS A 301 11.98 1.93 9.81
C CYS A 301 13.01 0.92 9.30
N TYR A 302 13.85 1.29 8.33
CA TYR A 302 14.78 0.38 7.70
C TYR A 302 16.23 0.59 8.14
N PHE A 303 16.61 1.82 8.47
CA PHE A 303 17.96 2.11 8.95
C PHE A 303 18.00 3.34 9.86
N ASN A 304 19.00 3.34 10.74
CA ASN A 304 19.46 4.49 11.50
C ASN A 304 20.89 4.83 11.09
N ASP A 305 21.60 5.66 11.86
CA ASP A 305 22.95 6.12 11.47
C ASP A 305 24.01 5.04 11.58
N THR A 306 23.79 3.99 12.38
CA THR A 306 24.78 2.93 12.70
C THR A 306 24.36 1.54 12.23
N TYR A 307 23.06 1.33 11.92
CA TYR A 307 22.52 0.03 11.58
C TYR A 307 21.54 0.12 10.40
N CYS A 308 21.57 -0.88 9.53
CA CYS A 308 20.62 -1.04 8.43
C CYS A 308 19.97 -2.42 8.50
N GLY A 309 18.74 -2.45 9.01
CA GLY A 309 17.92 -3.66 9.11
C GLY A 309 17.56 -4.23 7.74
N TYR A 310 17.36 -3.36 6.73
CA TYR A 310 17.08 -3.81 5.36
C TYR A 310 18.29 -4.56 4.76
N LYS A 311 19.52 -4.07 4.98
CA LYS A 311 20.76 -4.77 4.60
C LYS A 311 20.85 -6.13 5.32
N ALA A 312 20.69 -6.15 6.64
CA ALA A 312 20.74 -7.38 7.44
C ALA A 312 19.71 -8.42 6.97
N PHE A 313 18.50 -7.97 6.63
CA PHE A 313 17.48 -8.83 6.03
C PHE A 313 17.92 -9.39 4.67
N LEU A 314 18.38 -8.54 3.74
CA LEU A 314 18.84 -8.98 2.41
C LEU A 314 20.00 -9.98 2.51
N GLU A 315 20.99 -9.73 3.38
CA GLU A 315 22.09 -10.65 3.63
C GLU A 315 21.61 -12.03 4.07
N SER A 316 20.59 -12.07 4.92
CA SER A 316 20.06 -13.33 5.45
C SER A 316 19.31 -14.19 4.43
N ILE A 317 18.77 -13.59 3.36
CA ILE A 317 17.92 -14.27 2.38
C ILE A 317 18.59 -14.49 1.03
N GLU A 318 19.72 -13.85 0.75
CA GLU A 318 20.33 -13.72 -0.57
C GLU A 318 20.51 -15.07 -1.29
N GLU A 319 21.15 -16.05 -0.64
CA GLU A 319 21.37 -17.39 -1.24
C GLU A 319 20.05 -18.07 -1.62
N ARG A 320 19.05 -17.96 -0.74
CA ARG A 320 17.72 -18.53 -0.97
C ARG A 320 16.97 -17.81 -2.09
N MET A 321 17.15 -16.50 -2.24
CA MET A 321 16.58 -15.75 -3.35
C MET A 321 17.19 -16.16 -4.69
N PHE A 322 18.47 -16.48 -4.75
CA PHE A 322 19.08 -17.07 -5.97
C PHE A 322 18.48 -18.44 -6.30
N VAL A 323 18.24 -19.29 -5.29
CA VAL A 323 17.56 -20.59 -5.50
C VAL A 323 16.16 -20.39 -6.08
N ILE A 324 15.38 -19.46 -5.52
CA ILE A 324 14.04 -19.11 -6.02
C ILE A 324 14.11 -18.61 -7.46
N ALA A 325 14.98 -17.64 -7.74
CA ALA A 325 15.11 -17.06 -9.09
C ALA A 325 15.50 -18.10 -10.14
N LYS A 326 16.40 -19.04 -9.80
CA LYS A 326 16.75 -20.17 -10.66
C LYS A 326 15.54 -21.07 -10.93
N ARG A 327 14.75 -21.38 -9.88
CA ARG A 327 13.55 -22.22 -10.02
C ARG A 327 12.51 -21.57 -10.93
N ILE A 328 12.24 -20.28 -10.75
CA ILE A 328 11.27 -19.54 -11.58
C ILE A 328 11.70 -19.52 -13.05
N ARG A 329 13.00 -19.29 -13.34
CA ARG A 329 13.52 -19.27 -14.72
C ARG A 329 13.44 -20.63 -15.44
N ILE A 330 13.45 -21.73 -14.70
CA ILE A 330 13.35 -23.08 -15.27
C ILE A 330 11.88 -23.45 -15.53
N SER A 331 10.95 -22.86 -14.77
CA SER A 331 9.51 -23.17 -14.84
C SER A 331 8.72 -22.26 -15.80
N GLY A 332 9.30 -21.19 -16.32
CA GLY A 332 8.74 -20.26 -17.31
C GLY A 332 9.50 -20.26 -18.60
#